data_4e1bc6009aabd4a90f20a2b83744d809
#
_entry.id   4e1bc6009aabd4a90f20a2b83744d809
#
_cell.length_a   1.000
_cell.length_b   1.000
_cell.length_c   1.000
_cell.angle_alpha   90.00
_cell.angle_beta   90.00
_cell.angle_gamma   90.00
#
_symmetry.space_group_name_H-M   'P 1'
#
loop_
_entity.id
_entity.type
_entity.pdbx_description
1 polymer ?
#
loop_
_entity_poly.entity_id
_entity_poly.type
_entity_poly.pdbx_seq_one_letter_code
_entity_poly.pdbx_strand_id
1 'polypeptide(L)'
;MWLSRTAFPKSQIHEVEPSYPLIVIHHFGSLTPFSWNGFWWLFRQGLQFLYAWPMSLVTFALGVNLVAALVHRWPFHPERWKKGYWLAFLSFLFIPATTVVGVVGWIDPGMVPRPKPSAVLVWVDNGLFIAFILLGIFWVYRMKGLRWFALSIVLIQLWILMGVGFMTGMALSGDWL
;
A
#
# COMPACT_ATOMS: atom_id res chain seq x y z
N MET A 1 -25.01 -9.69 -38.42
CA MET A 1 -25.33 -8.60 -37.48
C MET A 1 -24.01 -7.87 -37.20
N TRP A 2 -23.85 -6.66 -37.73
CA TRP A 2 -22.61 -5.94 -37.85
C TRP A 2 -22.30 -5.19 -36.54
N LEU A 3 -21.16 -5.45 -35.90
CA LEU A 3 -20.63 -4.60 -34.84
C LEU A 3 -19.64 -3.62 -35.48
N SER A 4 -20.09 -2.39 -35.63
CA SER A 4 -19.29 -1.25 -36.09
C SER A 4 -18.15 -0.95 -35.10
N ARG A 5 -16.91 -1.03 -35.58
CA ARG A 5 -15.74 -0.49 -34.91
C ARG A 5 -15.86 1.02 -34.87
N THR A 6 -16.19 1.58 -33.74
CA THR A 6 -16.00 3.03 -33.48
C THR A 6 -14.51 3.29 -33.30
N ALA A 7 -13.93 3.89 -34.33
CA ALA A 7 -12.56 4.43 -34.27
C ALA A 7 -12.54 5.61 -33.29
N PHE A 8 -11.74 5.53 -32.24
CA PHE A 8 -11.46 6.67 -31.38
C PHE A 8 -10.68 7.75 -32.15
N PRO A 9 -11.07 9.01 -32.07
CA PRO A 9 -10.37 10.10 -32.77
C PRO A 9 -8.98 10.31 -32.12
N LYS A 10 -7.95 10.22 -32.97
CA LYS A 10 -6.52 10.37 -32.65
C LYS A 10 -6.05 11.81 -32.39
N SER A 11 -6.94 12.74 -32.15
CA SER A 11 -6.59 14.16 -32.06
C SER A 11 -7.05 14.74 -30.74
N GLN A 12 -6.23 14.61 -29.70
CA GLN A 12 -6.05 15.55 -28.58
C GLN A 12 -5.08 14.99 -27.55
N ILE A 13 -3.86 14.63 -27.98
CA ILE A 13 -2.76 14.57 -27.01
C ILE A 13 -2.20 16.00 -26.94
N HIS A 14 -2.81 16.84 -26.10
CA HIS A 14 -2.13 18.04 -25.63
C HIS A 14 -0.95 17.55 -24.79
N GLU A 15 0.26 17.73 -25.33
CA GLU A 15 1.51 17.68 -24.56
C GLU A 15 1.44 18.74 -23.45
N VAL A 16 0.93 18.33 -22.29
CA VAL A 16 1.17 19.06 -21.05
C VAL A 16 2.50 18.55 -20.56
N GLU A 17 3.60 19.22 -20.91
CA GLU A 17 4.89 19.02 -20.27
C GLU A 17 4.75 19.27 -18.77
N PRO A 18 4.85 18.24 -17.92
CA PRO A 18 4.93 18.47 -16.49
C PRO A 18 6.38 18.86 -16.16
N SER A 19 6.60 20.13 -15.85
CA SER A 19 7.85 20.63 -15.27
C SER A 19 7.99 20.09 -13.83
N TYR A 20 8.49 18.85 -13.70
CA TYR A 20 8.84 18.29 -12.40
C TYR A 20 10.35 18.43 -12.17
N PRO A 21 10.80 18.80 -10.96
CA PRO A 21 12.22 18.77 -10.63
C PRO A 21 12.73 17.33 -10.66
N LEU A 22 13.58 17.05 -11.65
CA LEU A 22 14.27 15.78 -11.85
C LEU A 22 15.27 15.55 -10.71
N ILE A 23 14.92 14.69 -9.76
CA ILE A 23 15.94 14.02 -8.95
C ILE A 23 16.33 12.76 -9.72
N VAL A 24 17.37 12.90 -10.55
CA VAL A 24 17.90 11.81 -11.35
C VAL A 24 18.84 10.97 -10.47
N ILE A 25 18.37 9.82 -10.01
CA ILE A 25 19.25 8.76 -9.52
C ILE A 25 19.53 7.82 -10.70
N HIS A 26 20.59 8.15 -11.46
CA HIS A 26 21.15 7.24 -12.46
C HIS A 26 21.81 6.07 -11.75
N HIS A 27 21.33 4.86 -11.94
CA HIS A 27 22.04 3.56 -11.98
C HIS A 27 21.29 2.34 -11.47
N PHE A 28 19.97 2.40 -11.30
CA PHE A 28 19.18 1.18 -11.10
C PHE A 28 18.12 1.12 -12.21
N GLY A 29 18.19 0.12 -13.06
CA GLY A 29 17.38 -0.03 -14.29
C GLY A 29 15.97 0.54 -14.16
N SER A 30 15.53 1.26 -15.18
CA SER A 30 14.20 1.90 -15.39
C SER A 30 13.41 2.35 -14.15
N LEU A 31 14.08 3.03 -13.18
CA LEU A 31 13.37 3.67 -12.09
C LEU A 31 12.65 4.92 -12.63
N THR A 32 11.34 4.97 -12.49
CA THR A 32 10.58 6.18 -12.81
C THR A 32 10.83 7.25 -11.76
N PRO A 33 10.89 8.55 -12.11
CA PRO A 33 10.96 9.61 -11.12
C PRO A 33 9.75 9.53 -10.19
N PHE A 34 9.97 9.76 -8.88
CA PHE A 34 8.89 9.74 -7.91
C PHE A 34 7.83 10.79 -8.26
N SER A 35 6.58 10.37 -8.36
CA SER A 35 5.43 11.22 -8.66
C SER A 35 4.42 11.20 -7.50
N TRP A 36 4.09 12.38 -6.95
CA TRP A 36 3.05 12.51 -5.94
C TRP A 36 1.67 12.07 -6.44
N ASN A 37 1.36 12.33 -7.71
CA ASN A 37 0.11 11.88 -8.31
C ASN A 37 0.07 10.35 -8.41
N GLY A 38 1.19 9.71 -8.81
CA GLY A 38 1.34 8.26 -8.82
C GLY A 38 1.19 7.66 -7.42
N PHE A 39 1.79 8.30 -6.40
CA PHE A 39 1.67 7.86 -5.01
C PHE A 39 0.21 7.85 -4.55
N TRP A 40 -0.50 8.97 -4.70
CA TRP A 40 -1.90 9.07 -4.28
C TRP A 40 -2.82 8.16 -5.09
N TRP A 41 -2.55 8.01 -6.37
CA TRP A 41 -3.31 7.10 -7.22
C TRP A 41 -3.14 5.65 -6.75
N LEU A 42 -1.91 5.16 -6.59
CA LEU A 42 -1.61 3.79 -6.16
C LEU A 42 -2.18 3.51 -4.76
N PHE A 43 -1.99 4.43 -3.83
CA PHE A 43 -2.52 4.33 -2.48
C PHE A 43 -4.05 4.25 -2.48
N ARG A 44 -4.71 5.11 -3.25
CA ARG A 44 -6.17 5.10 -3.39
C ARG A 44 -6.67 3.78 -4.00
N GLN A 45 -6.01 3.27 -5.03
CA GLN A 45 -6.38 1.98 -5.64
C GLN A 45 -6.22 0.83 -4.64
N GLY A 46 -5.13 0.82 -3.86
CA GLY A 46 -4.93 -0.16 -2.80
C GLY A 46 -6.05 -0.13 -1.75
N LEU A 47 -6.51 1.06 -1.35
CA LEU A 47 -7.67 1.20 -0.46
C LEU A 47 -8.98 0.76 -1.13
N GLN A 48 -9.20 1.11 -2.41
CA GLN A 48 -10.40 0.71 -3.13
C GLN A 48 -10.52 -0.81 -3.26
N PHE A 49 -9.41 -1.51 -3.43
CA PHE A 49 -9.38 -2.97 -3.45
C PHE A 49 -10.00 -3.58 -2.17
N LEU A 50 -9.81 -2.94 -1.01
CA LEU A 50 -10.36 -3.42 0.26
C LEU A 50 -11.88 -3.30 0.38
N TYR A 51 -12.50 -2.44 -0.44
CA TYR A 51 -13.95 -2.27 -0.49
C TYR A 51 -14.61 -3.10 -1.61
N ALA A 52 -13.81 -3.72 -2.49
CA ALA A 52 -14.33 -4.61 -3.51
C ALA A 52 -14.95 -5.85 -2.86
N TRP A 53 -16.05 -6.34 -3.45
CA TRP A 53 -16.66 -7.60 -3.04
C TRP A 53 -15.77 -8.79 -3.47
N PRO A 54 -15.47 -9.78 -2.59
CA PRO A 54 -15.94 -9.99 -1.21
C PRO A 54 -15.05 -9.37 -0.11
N MET A 55 -14.00 -8.60 -0.45
CA MET A 55 -13.03 -8.02 0.49
C MET A 55 -13.68 -7.07 1.53
N SER A 56 -14.79 -6.42 1.16
CA SER A 56 -15.57 -5.57 2.08
C SER A 56 -16.09 -6.33 3.31
N LEU A 57 -16.38 -7.62 3.21
CA LEU A 57 -16.79 -8.44 4.36
C LEU A 57 -15.66 -8.55 5.39
N VAL A 58 -14.42 -8.75 4.94
CA VAL A 58 -13.25 -8.81 5.82
C VAL A 58 -13.01 -7.45 6.47
N THR A 59 -13.12 -6.37 5.69
CA THR A 59 -12.99 -4.99 6.20
C THR A 59 -14.03 -4.72 7.29
N PHE A 60 -15.28 -5.11 7.07
CA PHE A 60 -16.35 -4.98 8.06
C PHE A 60 -16.06 -5.81 9.33
N ALA A 61 -15.67 -7.08 9.17
CA ALA A 61 -15.35 -7.97 10.31
C ALA A 61 -14.19 -7.41 11.16
N LEU A 62 -13.15 -6.86 10.53
CA LEU A 62 -12.04 -6.21 11.22
C LEU A 62 -12.49 -4.94 11.95
N GLY A 63 -13.38 -4.15 11.35
CA GLY A 63 -14.00 -2.99 12.01
C GLY A 63 -14.78 -3.37 13.26
N VAL A 64 -15.64 -4.39 13.16
CA VAL A 64 -16.39 -4.93 14.31
C VAL A 64 -15.45 -5.44 15.41
N ASN A 65 -14.38 -6.16 15.02
CA ASN A 65 -13.38 -6.65 15.97
C ASN A 65 -12.67 -5.49 16.69
N LEU A 66 -12.34 -4.40 16.00
CA LEU A 66 -11.74 -3.21 16.63
C LEU A 66 -12.69 -2.57 17.61
N VAL A 67 -13.97 -2.38 17.25
CA VAL A 67 -14.99 -1.83 18.16
C VAL A 67 -15.13 -2.71 19.39
N ALA A 68 -15.22 -4.03 19.23
CA ALA A 68 -15.27 -4.97 20.34
C ALA A 68 -14.05 -4.86 21.26
N ALA A 69 -12.85 -4.72 20.69
CA ALA A 69 -11.63 -4.55 21.46
C ALA A 69 -11.59 -3.22 22.25
N LEU A 70 -12.14 -2.14 21.66
CA LEU A 70 -12.27 -0.83 22.32
C LEU A 70 -13.27 -0.87 23.49
N VAL A 71 -14.40 -1.53 23.29
CA VAL A 71 -15.45 -1.67 24.32
C VAL A 71 -14.98 -2.56 25.47
N HIS A 72 -14.27 -3.65 25.15
CA HIS A 72 -13.82 -4.61 26.16
C HIS A 72 -12.78 -4.02 27.12
N ARG A 73 -11.85 -3.20 26.62
CA ARG A 73 -10.85 -2.51 27.44
C ARG A 73 -10.49 -1.17 26.83
N TRP A 74 -11.05 -0.10 27.40
CA TRP A 74 -10.74 1.26 26.97
C TRP A 74 -9.23 1.54 27.01
N PRO A 75 -8.56 1.75 25.86
CA PRO A 75 -7.11 1.86 25.77
C PRO A 75 -6.58 3.21 26.22
N PHE A 76 -7.43 4.25 26.27
CA PHE A 76 -7.00 5.65 26.40
C PHE A 76 -6.77 6.09 27.86
N HIS A 77 -6.30 5.20 28.74
CA HIS A 77 -5.86 5.58 30.06
C HIS A 77 -4.43 6.15 30.03
N PRO A 78 -4.15 7.36 30.58
CA PRO A 78 -2.87 8.07 30.40
C PRO A 78 -1.64 7.26 30.84
N GLU A 79 -1.74 6.45 31.88
CA GLU A 79 -0.63 5.60 32.32
C GLU A 79 -0.29 4.45 31.36
N ARG A 80 -1.25 4.05 30.53
CA ARG A 80 -1.07 2.99 29.54
C ARG A 80 -0.41 3.50 28.27
N TRP A 81 -0.56 4.78 27.93
CA TRP A 81 0.04 5.43 26.77
C TRP A 81 1.58 5.39 26.76
N LYS A 82 2.20 5.39 27.95
CA LYS A 82 3.67 5.31 28.08
C LYS A 82 4.27 3.97 27.64
N LYS A 83 3.46 2.94 27.39
CA LYS A 83 3.91 1.54 27.19
C LYS A 83 4.02 1.07 25.74
N GLY A 84 4.16 1.96 24.77
CA GLY A 84 4.51 1.49 23.42
C GLY A 84 3.51 1.83 22.30
N TYR A 85 2.58 2.76 22.49
CA TYR A 85 1.69 3.23 21.41
C TYR A 85 2.42 3.83 20.22
N TRP A 86 3.61 4.38 20.44
CA TRP A 86 4.47 4.86 19.35
C TRP A 86 4.80 3.77 18.32
N LEU A 87 4.82 2.49 18.74
CA LEU A 87 5.00 1.35 17.82
C LEU A 87 3.85 1.21 16.82
N ALA A 88 2.62 1.60 17.20
CA ALA A 88 1.51 1.66 16.27
C ALA A 88 1.76 2.69 15.16
N PHE A 89 2.29 3.87 15.51
CA PHE A 89 2.66 4.88 14.53
C PHE A 89 3.80 4.42 13.63
N LEU A 90 4.81 3.75 14.20
CA LEU A 90 5.91 3.21 13.42
C LEU A 90 5.43 2.16 12.41
N SER A 91 4.50 1.29 12.79
CA SER A 91 3.93 0.29 11.88
C SER A 91 3.10 0.92 10.75
N PHE A 92 2.45 2.08 10.98
CA PHE A 92 1.78 2.82 9.91
C PHE A 92 2.70 3.31 8.80
N LEU A 93 3.99 3.55 9.08
CA LEU A 93 4.96 4.01 8.09
C LEU A 93 5.25 2.97 7.00
N PHE A 94 4.99 1.68 7.26
CA PHE A 94 5.16 0.65 6.24
C PHE A 94 4.20 0.81 5.05
N ILE A 95 2.99 1.32 5.29
CA ILE A 95 2.00 1.53 4.23
C ILE A 95 2.50 2.56 3.19
N PRO A 96 2.86 3.80 3.56
CA PRO A 96 3.42 4.74 2.59
C PRO A 96 4.78 4.28 2.03
N ALA A 97 5.61 3.57 2.81
CA ALA A 97 6.88 3.04 2.31
C ALA A 97 6.66 2.04 1.16
N THR A 98 5.73 1.08 1.31
CA THR A 98 5.33 0.16 0.25
C THR A 98 4.78 0.89 -0.97
N THR A 99 3.95 1.92 -0.76
CA THR A 99 3.45 2.75 -1.88
C THR A 99 4.59 3.44 -2.64
N VAL A 100 5.59 3.99 -1.92
CA VAL A 100 6.78 4.61 -2.54
C VAL A 100 7.54 3.60 -3.41
N VAL A 101 7.73 2.37 -2.91
CA VAL A 101 8.39 1.30 -3.68
C VAL A 101 7.63 1.03 -4.99
N GLY A 102 6.30 0.95 -4.95
CA GLY A 102 5.46 0.78 -6.13
C GLY A 102 5.57 1.91 -7.14
N VAL A 103 5.61 3.16 -6.65
CA VAL A 103 5.74 4.34 -7.53
C VAL A 103 7.10 4.42 -8.19
N VAL A 104 8.17 4.14 -7.44
CA VAL A 104 9.55 4.17 -7.95
C VAL A 104 9.80 3.03 -8.95
N GLY A 105 9.18 1.88 -8.73
CA GLY A 105 9.31 0.71 -9.60
C GLY A 105 8.22 0.58 -10.66
N TRP A 106 7.42 1.62 -10.87
CA TRP A 106 6.29 1.58 -11.80
C TRP A 106 6.69 1.19 -13.21
N ILE A 107 6.09 0.13 -13.72
CA ILE A 107 6.21 -0.29 -15.11
C ILE A 107 4.92 0.11 -15.86
N ASP A 108 5.07 0.94 -16.89
CA ASP A 108 3.95 1.33 -17.73
C ASP A 108 3.42 0.09 -18.47
N PRO A 109 2.12 -0.26 -18.33
CA PRO A 109 1.53 -1.40 -19.03
C PRO A 109 1.55 -1.26 -20.56
N GLY A 110 1.68 -0.03 -21.08
CA GLY A 110 1.80 0.28 -22.51
C GLY A 110 3.17 0.04 -23.10
N MET A 111 4.21 -0.18 -22.30
CA MET A 111 5.56 -0.43 -22.81
C MET A 111 5.71 -1.80 -23.47
N VAL A 112 6.24 -1.81 -24.68
CA VAL A 112 6.58 -3.04 -25.43
C VAL A 112 8.00 -2.88 -26.03
N PRO A 113 8.98 -3.74 -25.70
CA PRO A 113 8.92 -4.85 -24.73
C PRO A 113 8.84 -4.38 -23.29
N ARG A 114 8.12 -5.10 -22.45
CA ARG A 114 8.02 -4.77 -21.03
C ARG A 114 9.38 -4.92 -20.34
N PRO A 115 9.84 -3.92 -19.58
CA PRO A 115 11.06 -4.06 -18.79
C PRO A 115 10.85 -5.14 -17.71
N LYS A 116 11.91 -5.87 -17.37
CA LYS A 116 11.86 -6.82 -16.26
C LYS A 116 11.70 -6.07 -14.93
N PRO A 117 10.89 -6.58 -14.00
CA PRO A 117 10.80 -6.03 -12.65
C PRO A 117 12.18 -5.91 -12.01
N SER A 118 12.42 -4.81 -11.30
CA SER A 118 13.65 -4.68 -10.52
C SER A 118 13.63 -5.68 -9.35
N ALA A 119 14.49 -6.69 -9.40
CA ALA A 119 14.60 -7.67 -8.33
C ALA A 119 14.85 -7.02 -6.97
N VAL A 120 15.62 -5.91 -6.93
CA VAL A 120 15.90 -5.15 -5.70
C VAL A 120 14.61 -4.59 -5.11
N LEU A 121 13.74 -3.97 -5.91
CA LEU A 121 12.48 -3.40 -5.42
C LEU A 121 11.51 -4.47 -4.92
N VAL A 122 11.45 -5.62 -5.61
CA VAL A 122 10.67 -6.78 -5.14
C VAL A 122 11.17 -7.29 -3.80
N TRP A 123 12.50 -7.39 -3.61
CA TRP A 123 13.07 -7.77 -2.33
C TRP A 123 12.83 -6.74 -1.23
N VAL A 124 12.88 -5.44 -1.56
CA VAL A 124 12.57 -4.37 -0.62
C VAL A 124 11.12 -4.44 -0.18
N ASP A 125 10.17 -4.62 -1.11
CA ASP A 125 8.75 -4.74 -0.80
C ASP A 125 8.45 -5.94 0.11
N ASN A 126 8.97 -7.11 -0.24
CA ASN A 126 8.86 -8.32 0.60
C ASN A 126 9.52 -8.12 1.98
N GLY A 127 10.66 -7.45 2.03
CA GLY A 127 11.37 -7.12 3.27
C GLY A 127 10.55 -6.20 4.17
N LEU A 128 9.89 -5.19 3.61
CA LEU A 128 8.98 -4.32 4.34
C LEU A 128 7.81 -5.10 4.94
N PHE A 129 7.22 -6.02 4.17
CA PHE A 129 6.12 -6.86 4.63
C PHE A 129 6.53 -7.77 5.81
N ILE A 130 7.69 -8.43 5.71
CA ILE A 130 8.24 -9.26 6.78
C ILE A 130 8.54 -8.41 8.01
N ALA A 131 9.20 -7.25 7.84
CA ALA A 131 9.53 -6.34 8.92
C ALA A 131 8.27 -5.83 9.64
N PHE A 132 7.19 -5.53 8.89
CA PHE A 132 5.91 -5.17 9.47
C PHE A 132 5.33 -6.28 10.34
N ILE A 133 5.33 -7.55 9.87
CA ILE A 133 4.82 -8.68 10.63
C ILE A 133 5.62 -8.86 11.93
N LEU A 134 6.94 -8.81 11.87
CA LEU A 134 7.82 -8.97 13.04
C LEU A 134 7.58 -7.83 14.05
N LEU A 135 7.47 -6.59 13.58
CA LEU A 135 7.17 -5.45 14.43
C LEU A 135 5.78 -5.56 15.06
N GLY A 136 4.78 -6.00 14.32
CA GLY A 136 3.42 -6.23 14.79
C GLY A 136 3.36 -7.29 15.90
N ILE A 137 4.01 -8.43 15.71
CA ILE A 137 4.12 -9.48 16.72
C ILE A 137 4.80 -8.94 17.98
N PHE A 138 5.93 -8.23 17.81
CA PHE A 138 6.66 -7.64 18.92
C PHE A 138 5.78 -6.64 19.69
N TRP A 139 5.03 -5.80 18.99
CA TRP A 139 4.13 -4.83 19.61
C TRP A 139 3.01 -5.50 20.39
N VAL A 140 2.32 -6.50 19.82
CA VAL A 140 1.27 -7.26 20.51
C VAL A 140 1.82 -7.94 21.77
N TYR A 141 3.03 -8.53 21.69
CA TYR A 141 3.68 -9.14 22.84
C TYR A 141 3.96 -8.12 23.96
N ARG A 142 4.44 -6.93 23.59
CA ARG A 142 4.79 -5.86 24.53
C ARG A 142 3.56 -5.23 25.22
N MET A 143 2.41 -5.23 24.57
CA MET A 143 1.15 -4.62 25.07
C MET A 143 0.44 -5.52 26.08
N LYS A 144 1.12 -5.89 27.18
CA LYS A 144 0.52 -6.69 28.27
C LYS A 144 -0.74 -6.01 28.80
N GLY A 145 -1.88 -6.73 28.78
CA GLY A 145 -3.18 -6.23 29.23
C GLY A 145 -4.02 -5.52 28.14
N LEU A 146 -3.43 -5.19 26.98
CA LEU A 146 -4.10 -4.60 25.81
C LEU A 146 -3.80 -5.38 24.51
N ARG A 147 -3.44 -6.66 24.63
CA ARG A 147 -3.04 -7.49 23.48
C ARG A 147 -4.13 -7.58 22.43
N TRP A 148 -5.39 -7.71 22.85
CA TRP A 148 -6.52 -7.80 21.92
C TRP A 148 -6.66 -6.53 21.09
N PHE A 149 -6.54 -5.36 21.72
CA PHE A 149 -6.56 -4.07 21.01
C PHE A 149 -5.37 -3.92 20.08
N ALA A 150 -4.16 -4.22 20.54
CA ALA A 150 -2.96 -4.17 19.70
C ALA A 150 -3.07 -5.12 18.49
N LEU A 151 -3.57 -6.34 18.71
CA LEU A 151 -3.80 -7.32 17.64
C LEU A 151 -4.80 -6.81 16.62
N SER A 152 -5.91 -6.19 17.07
CA SER A 152 -6.93 -5.61 16.17
C SER A 152 -6.35 -4.51 15.29
N ILE A 153 -5.51 -3.63 15.83
CA ILE A 153 -4.83 -2.59 15.06
C ILE A 153 -3.86 -3.20 14.05
N VAL A 154 -3.04 -4.16 14.47
CA VAL A 154 -2.08 -4.85 13.57
C VAL A 154 -2.81 -5.55 12.43
N LEU A 155 -3.94 -6.22 12.71
CA LEU A 155 -4.73 -6.88 11.67
C LEU A 155 -5.32 -5.89 10.66
N ILE A 156 -5.79 -4.73 11.11
CA ILE A 156 -6.29 -3.68 10.21
C ILE A 156 -5.16 -3.12 9.36
N GLN A 157 -4.01 -2.82 9.97
CA GLN A 157 -2.84 -2.33 9.24
C GLN A 157 -2.33 -3.36 8.24
N LEU A 158 -2.27 -4.64 8.63
CA LEU A 158 -1.91 -5.73 7.74
C LEU A 158 -2.86 -5.82 6.55
N TRP A 159 -4.16 -5.68 6.80
CA TRP A 159 -5.18 -5.69 5.77
C TRP A 159 -4.99 -4.55 4.76
N ILE A 160 -4.75 -3.32 5.26
CA ILE A 160 -4.44 -2.17 4.40
C ILE A 160 -3.14 -2.40 3.63
N LEU A 161 -2.10 -2.91 4.31
CA LEU A 161 -0.81 -3.20 3.69
C LEU A 161 -0.93 -4.26 2.58
N MET A 162 -1.79 -5.28 2.76
CA MET A 162 -2.09 -6.27 1.70
C MET A 162 -2.71 -5.63 0.46
N GLY A 163 -3.70 -4.73 0.63
CA GLY A 163 -4.31 -4.02 -0.50
C GLY A 163 -3.31 -3.13 -1.24
N VAL A 164 -2.53 -2.34 -0.50
CA VAL A 164 -1.47 -1.48 -1.08
C VAL A 164 -0.35 -2.32 -1.68
N GLY A 165 0.11 -3.38 -1.01
CA GLY A 165 1.15 -4.29 -1.49
C GLY A 165 0.73 -5.03 -2.76
N PHE A 166 -0.55 -5.43 -2.87
CA PHE A 166 -1.08 -6.01 -4.10
C PHE A 166 -0.96 -5.03 -5.28
N MET A 167 -1.38 -3.78 -5.09
CA MET A 167 -1.25 -2.74 -6.12
C MET A 167 0.20 -2.40 -6.42
N THR A 168 1.07 -2.42 -5.41
CA THR A 168 2.52 -2.26 -5.58
C THR A 168 3.11 -3.40 -6.41
N GLY A 169 2.73 -4.64 -6.13
CA GLY A 169 3.14 -5.81 -6.91
C GLY A 169 2.74 -5.70 -8.39
N MET A 170 1.51 -5.25 -8.67
CA MET A 170 1.05 -4.99 -10.04
C MET A 170 1.84 -3.86 -10.71
N ALA A 171 2.16 -2.79 -9.97
CA ALA A 171 2.97 -1.69 -10.48
C ALA A 171 4.40 -2.15 -10.82
N LEU A 172 4.99 -3.01 -9.99
CA LEU A 172 6.33 -3.56 -10.19
C LEU A 172 6.41 -4.60 -11.32
N SER A 173 5.35 -5.39 -11.53
CA SER A 173 5.29 -6.39 -12.60
C SER A 173 4.82 -5.82 -13.94
N GLY A 174 4.12 -4.68 -13.92
CA GLY A 174 3.42 -4.14 -15.08
C GLY A 174 2.20 -4.96 -15.52
N ASP A 175 1.78 -5.95 -14.71
CA ASP A 175 0.60 -6.79 -14.97
C ASP A 175 -0.61 -6.16 -14.29
N TRP A 176 -1.38 -5.40 -15.05
CA TRP A 176 -2.61 -4.78 -14.60
C TRP A 176 -3.81 -5.63 -15.02
N LEU A 177 -4.72 -5.86 -14.08
CA LEU A 177 -5.96 -6.60 -14.28
C LEU A 177 -6.92 -5.89 -15.24
#